data_1713b48ad06e1ab526f4bdfe8dfaf1be
#
_entry.id   1713b48ad06e1ab526f4bdfe8dfaf1be
#
_cell.length_a   1.000
_cell.length_b   1.000
_cell.length_c   1.000
_cell.angle_alpha   90.00
_cell.angle_beta   90.00
_cell.angle_gamma   90.00
#
_symmetry.space_group_name_H-M   'P 1'
#
loop_
_entity.id
_entity.type
_entity.pdbx_description
1 polymer ?
#
loop_
_entity_poly.entity_id
_entity_poly.type
_entity_poly.pdbx_seq_one_letter_code
_entity_poly.pdbx_strand_id
1 'polypeptide(L)' 'MSKKSYKISITNYNELGMPVSGVSRIISDLTFSKIRKFQNTYPGRVDLHRKLDIKEL' A
#
# COMPACT_ATOMS: atom_id res chain seq x y z
N MET A 1 -24.57 6.74 -8.72
CA MET A 1 -23.70 6.59 -7.54
C MET A 1 -22.30 7.02 -7.86
N SER A 2 -21.77 7.91 -7.05
CA SER A 2 -20.38 8.33 -7.21
C SER A 2 -19.45 7.30 -6.55
N LYS A 3 -18.48 6.82 -7.29
CA LYS A 3 -17.47 5.94 -6.74
C LYS A 3 -16.35 6.79 -6.17
N LYS A 4 -15.92 6.45 -4.98
CA LYS A 4 -14.82 7.13 -4.35
C LYS A 4 -13.51 6.52 -4.80
N SER A 5 -12.51 7.37 -4.95
CA SER A 5 -11.16 6.92 -5.28
C SER A 5 -10.29 6.99 -4.03
N TYR A 6 -9.38 6.03 -3.93
CA TYR A 6 -8.48 5.92 -2.79
C TYR A 6 -7.05 5.75 -3.28
N LYS A 7 -6.13 6.35 -2.56
CA LYS A 7 -4.71 6.15 -2.81
C LYS A 7 -4.18 5.16 -1.80
N ILE A 8 -3.74 4.00 -2.27
CA ILE A 8 -3.10 2.99 -1.45
C ILE A 8 -1.60 3.12 -1.62
N SER A 9 -0.88 3.21 -0.51
CA SER A 9 0.57 3.33 -0.54
C SER A 9 1.17 2.28 0.38
N ILE A 10 2.23 1.62 -0.08
CA ILE A 10 3.04 0.73 0.73
C ILE A 10 4.44 1.32 0.78
N THR A 11 4.93 1.53 2.00
CA THR A 11 6.27 2.03 2.21
C THR A 11 7.07 0.99 2.99
N ASN A 12 8.24 0.66 2.50
CA ASN A 12 9.16 -0.26 3.17
C ASN A 12 10.22 0.53 3.91
N TYR A 13 10.47 0.14 5.15
CA TYR A 13 11.45 0.79 6.02
C TYR A 13 12.56 -0.20 6.36
N ASN A 14 13.79 0.30 6.48
CA ASN A 14 14.91 -0.52 6.89
C ASN A 14 14.95 -0.66 8.42
N GLU A 15 15.98 -1.33 8.93
CA GLU A 15 16.13 -1.57 10.37
C GLU A 15 16.25 -0.28 11.17
N LEU A 16 16.72 0.79 10.54
CA LEU A 16 16.88 2.09 11.19
C LEU A 16 15.60 2.92 11.14
N GLY A 17 14.54 2.38 10.56
CA GLY A 17 13.27 3.10 10.44
C GLY A 17 13.22 4.09 9.31
N MET A 18 14.16 4.03 8.37
CA MET A 18 14.19 4.94 7.24
C MET A 18 13.49 4.33 6.03
N PRO A 19 12.71 5.12 5.27
CA PRO A 19 12.06 4.61 4.08
C PRO A 19 13.10 4.28 3.00
N VAL A 20 13.03 3.08 2.45
CA VAL A 20 13.97 2.62 1.42
C VAL A 20 13.30 2.41 0.08
N SER A 21 12.00 2.13 0.08
CA SER A 21 11.24 1.95 -1.16
C SER A 21 9.77 2.12 -0.88
N GLY A 22 9.01 2.33 -1.93
CA GLY A 22 7.57 2.47 -1.79
C GLY A 22 6.88 2.40 -3.13
N VAL A 23 5.60 2.10 -3.09
CA VAL A 23 4.75 2.06 -4.27
C VAL A 23 3.38 2.60 -3.88
N SER A 24 2.75 3.31 -4.80
CA SER A 24 1.40 3.80 -4.58
C SER A 24 0.54 3.57 -5.82
N ARG A 25 -0.76 3.42 -5.59
CA ARG A 25 -1.72 3.20 -6.66
C ARG A 25 -3.04 3.83 -6.30
N ILE A 26 -3.73 4.37 -7.30
CA ILE A 26 -5.08 4.91 -7.11
C ILE A 26 -6.06 3.83 -7.53
N ILE A 27 -6.99 3.50 -6.64
CA ILE A 27 -7.98 2.46 -6.85
C ILE A 27 -9.37 3.05 -6.63
N SER A 28 -10.26 2.82 -7.60
CA SER A 28 -11.68 3.14 -7.44
C SER A 28 -12.37 1.95 -6.83
N ASP A 29 -13.39 2.21 -6.02
CA ASP A 29 -14.22 1.14 -5.46
C ASP A 29 -13.36 0.14 -4.64
N LEU A 30 -12.74 0.66 -3.58
CA LEU A 30 -11.81 -0.10 -2.76
C LEU A 30 -12.51 -1.23 -1.99
N THR A 31 -11.96 -2.44 -2.09
CA THR A 31 -12.46 -3.61 -1.38
C THR A 31 -11.29 -4.32 -0.70
N PHE A 32 -11.60 -5.21 0.26
CA PHE A 32 -10.59 -6.02 0.93
C PHE A 32 -9.82 -6.87 -0.06
N SER A 33 -10.50 -7.41 -1.07
CA SER A 33 -9.87 -8.23 -2.10
C SER A 33 -8.81 -7.45 -2.86
N LYS A 34 -9.10 -6.20 -3.19
CA LYS A 34 -8.15 -5.34 -3.89
C LYS A 34 -6.96 -4.99 -3.02
N ILE A 35 -7.19 -4.72 -1.74
CA ILE A 35 -6.13 -4.42 -0.80
C ILE A 35 -5.20 -5.62 -0.65
N ARG A 36 -5.77 -6.81 -0.45
CA ARG A 36 -4.99 -8.04 -0.31
C ARG A 36 -4.18 -8.33 -1.56
N LYS A 37 -4.79 -8.16 -2.73
CA LYS A 37 -4.11 -8.38 -3.99
C LYS A 37 -2.94 -7.43 -4.18
N PHE A 38 -3.13 -6.17 -3.80
CA PHE A 38 -2.07 -5.18 -3.88
C PHE A 38 -0.90 -5.53 -2.96
N GLN A 39 -1.20 -5.93 -1.73
CA GLN A 39 -0.16 -6.35 -0.78
C GLN A 39 0.60 -7.59 -1.25
N ASN A 40 -0.11 -8.54 -1.87
CA ASN A 40 0.51 -9.76 -2.37
C ASN A 40 1.36 -9.53 -3.61
N THR A 41 0.99 -8.54 -4.42
CA THR A 41 1.75 -8.18 -5.63
C THR A 41 3.13 -7.61 -5.26
N TYR A 42 3.23 -6.97 -4.10
CA TYR A 42 4.47 -6.36 -3.65
C TYR A 42 4.92 -6.99 -2.33
N PRO A 43 5.38 -8.25 -2.37
CA PRO A 43 5.86 -8.90 -1.15
C PRO A 43 7.08 -8.18 -0.64
N GLY A 44 7.07 -7.82 0.64
CA GLY A 44 8.21 -7.21 1.26
C GLY A 44 9.29 -8.24 1.55
N ARG A 45 10.52 -7.77 1.70
CA ARG A 45 11.60 -8.63 2.16
C ARG A 45 11.40 -8.92 3.64
N VAL A 46 11.91 -10.06 4.08
CA VAL A 46 11.72 -10.49 5.46
C VAL A 46 12.34 -9.50 6.45
N ASP A 47 13.42 -8.85 6.04
CA ASP A 47 14.16 -7.91 6.87
C ASP A 47 13.65 -6.47 6.78
N LEU A 48 12.56 -6.23 6.05
CA LEU A 48 12.02 -4.89 5.89
C LEU A 48 10.67 -4.78 6.60
N HIS A 49 10.46 -3.65 7.25
CA HIS A 49 9.17 -3.31 7.82
C HIS A 49 8.32 -2.62 6.77
N ARG A 50 7.06 -3.00 6.71
CA ARG A 50 6.14 -2.50 5.71
C ARG A 50 5.01 -1.74 6.38
N LYS A 51 4.65 -0.59 5.82
CA LYS A 51 3.52 0.20 6.28
C LYS A 51 2.55 0.44 5.14
N LEU A 52 1.27 0.17 5.39
CA LEU A 52 0.20 0.40 4.43
C LEU A 52 -0.57 1.65 4.83
N ASP A 53 -0.71 2.58 3.88
CA ASP A 53 -1.54 3.77 4.05
C ASP A 53 -2.64 3.80 3.00
N ILE A 54 -3.83 4.18 3.43
CA ILE A 54 -4.98 4.35 2.55
C ILE A 54 -5.54 5.74 2.77
N LYS A 55 -5.64 6.50 1.71
CA LYS A 55 -6.15 7.87 1.77
C LYS A 55 -7.29 8.04 0.77
N GLU A 56 -8.41 8.60 1.24
CA GLU A 56 -9.53 8.93 0.37
C GLU A 56 -9.19 10.21 -0.39
N LEU A 57 -9.44 10.17 -1.69
CA LEU A 57 -9.20 11.31 -2.57
C LEU A 57 -10.44 12.17 -2.77
#